data_57b33aefb47859cd6290b725ef0a8ef9
#
_entry.id   57b33aefb47859cd6290b725ef0a8ef9
#
_cell.length_a   1.000
_cell.length_b   1.000
_cell.length_c   1.000
_cell.angle_alpha   90.00
_cell.angle_beta   90.00
_cell.angle_gamma   90.00
#
_symmetry.space_group_name_H-M   'P 1'
#
loop_
_entity.id
_entity.type
_entity.pdbx_description
1 polymer ?
#
loop_
_entity_poly.entity_id
_entity_poly.type
_entity_poly.pdbx_seq_one_letter_code
_entity_poly.pdbx_strand_id
1 'polypeptide(L)'
;MKTLVAQSLVGAALIAGLASPALASMELAQQKSCMACHATDKKLVGPSYKEVAAKYAGQKDAVAQLAERIQKGSVPGKGNWGAIPMPANPQVSTDEAKQLATWVLTVK
;
A
#
# COMPACT_ATOMS: atom_id res chain seq x y z
N MET A 1 -60.80 23.20 1.13
CA MET A 1 -60.01 21.96 0.87
C MET A 1 -58.58 22.37 0.61
N LYS A 2 -57.71 22.14 1.57
CA LYS A 2 -56.28 22.43 1.42
C LYS A 2 -55.57 21.12 1.08
N THR A 3 -55.09 20.99 -0.16
CA THR A 3 -54.24 19.90 -0.59
C THR A 3 -52.84 20.09 -0.01
N LEU A 4 -52.51 19.26 0.93
CA LEU A 4 -51.12 19.14 1.41
C LEU A 4 -50.28 18.42 0.34
N VAL A 5 -49.48 19.19 -0.33
CA VAL A 5 -48.42 18.61 -1.18
C VAL A 5 -47.31 18.17 -0.27
N ALA A 6 -47.20 16.87 -0.03
CA ALA A 6 -46.06 16.30 0.63
C ALA A 6 -44.87 16.37 -0.34
N GLN A 7 -43.98 17.30 -0.09
CA GLN A 7 -42.69 17.32 -0.76
C GLN A 7 -41.82 16.20 -0.14
N SER A 8 -41.72 15.11 -0.85
CA SER A 8 -40.73 14.10 -0.54
C SER A 8 -39.35 14.67 -0.86
N LEU A 9 -38.63 15.04 0.16
CA LEU A 9 -37.22 15.32 0.07
C LEU A 9 -36.52 13.97 -0.14
N VAL A 10 -36.27 13.62 -1.40
CA VAL A 10 -35.34 12.57 -1.74
C VAL A 10 -33.96 13.12 -1.43
N GLY A 11 -33.45 12.76 -0.25
CA GLY A 11 -32.09 13.02 0.10
C GLY A 11 -31.21 12.20 -0.82
N ALA A 12 -30.57 12.84 -1.81
CA ALA A 12 -29.49 12.22 -2.53
C ALA A 12 -28.35 11.96 -1.54
N ALA A 13 -28.23 10.74 -1.07
CA ALA A 13 -27.02 10.31 -0.37
C ALA A 13 -25.89 10.38 -1.38
N LEU A 14 -25.08 11.43 -1.32
CA LEU A 14 -23.78 11.47 -1.95
C LEU A 14 -22.92 10.41 -1.27
N ILE A 15 -22.92 9.21 -1.84
CA ILE A 15 -21.89 8.24 -1.55
C ILE A 15 -20.64 8.79 -2.23
N ALA A 16 -19.89 9.62 -1.50
CA ALA A 16 -18.53 9.92 -1.88
C ALA A 16 -17.83 8.56 -1.93
N GLY A 17 -17.45 8.12 -3.15
CA GLY A 17 -16.75 6.86 -3.33
C GLY A 17 -15.46 6.89 -2.51
N LEU A 18 -15.50 6.30 -1.33
CA LEU A 18 -14.29 6.02 -0.57
C LEU A 18 -13.52 4.98 -1.39
N ALA A 19 -12.40 5.38 -1.97
CA ALA A 19 -11.47 4.44 -2.55
C ALA A 19 -11.18 3.35 -1.52
N SER A 20 -11.22 2.07 -1.91
CA SER A 20 -10.85 0.99 -1.00
C SER A 20 -9.42 1.22 -0.50
N PRO A 21 -9.06 0.80 0.73
CA PRO A 21 -7.68 0.91 1.22
C PRO A 21 -6.65 0.29 0.28
N ALA A 22 -6.99 -0.80 -0.40
CA ALA A 22 -6.13 -1.44 -1.38
C ALA A 22 -5.85 -0.54 -2.59
N LEU A 23 -6.88 0.15 -3.14
CA LEU A 23 -6.72 1.09 -4.25
C LEU A 23 -5.90 2.32 -3.83
N ALA A 24 -6.18 2.88 -2.66
CA ALA A 24 -5.44 4.02 -2.13
C ALA A 24 -3.97 3.68 -1.93
N SER A 25 -3.65 2.46 -1.47
CA SER A 25 -2.27 2.01 -1.27
C SER A 25 -1.55 1.74 -2.58
N MET A 26 -2.23 1.20 -3.58
CA MET A 26 -1.67 1.02 -4.93
C MET A 26 -1.35 2.38 -5.57
N GLU A 27 -2.23 3.36 -5.47
CA GLU A 27 -1.98 4.72 -5.95
C GLU A 27 -0.79 5.35 -5.23
N LEU A 28 -0.70 5.17 -3.92
CA LEU A 28 0.42 5.66 -3.12
C LEU A 28 1.74 5.02 -3.59
N ALA A 29 1.76 3.72 -3.81
CA ALA A 29 2.93 3.02 -4.34
C ALA A 29 3.36 3.58 -5.70
N GLN A 30 2.42 3.88 -6.58
CA GLN A 30 2.70 4.50 -7.87
C GLN A 30 3.26 5.92 -7.70
N GLN A 31 2.66 6.73 -6.86
CA GLN A 31 3.10 8.11 -6.59
C GLN A 31 4.51 8.17 -6.00
N LYS A 32 4.87 7.20 -5.18
CA LYS A 32 6.18 7.10 -4.55
C LYS A 32 7.21 6.33 -5.38
N SER A 33 6.89 5.99 -6.62
CA SER A 33 7.77 5.30 -7.57
C SER A 33 8.16 3.87 -7.18
N CYS A 34 7.42 3.23 -6.29
CA CYS A 34 7.68 1.86 -5.87
C CYS A 34 7.56 0.89 -7.04
N MET A 35 6.62 1.16 -7.95
CA MET A 35 6.34 0.30 -9.10
C MET A 35 7.41 0.36 -10.21
N ALA A 36 8.40 1.23 -10.07
CA ALA A 36 9.58 1.21 -10.95
C ALA A 36 10.43 -0.06 -10.74
N CYS A 37 10.44 -0.59 -9.51
CA CYS A 37 11.24 -1.76 -9.12
C CYS A 37 10.42 -2.96 -8.68
N HIS A 38 9.15 -2.76 -8.33
CA HIS A 38 8.26 -3.81 -7.85
C HIS A 38 7.02 -3.96 -8.73
N ALA A 39 6.51 -5.18 -8.80
CA ALA A 39 5.19 -5.50 -9.32
C ALA A 39 4.45 -6.36 -8.28
N THR A 40 3.15 -6.50 -8.45
CA THR A 40 2.34 -7.28 -7.51
C THR A 40 2.65 -8.78 -7.59
N ASP A 41 2.85 -9.31 -8.79
CA ASP A 41 2.89 -10.74 -9.07
C ASP A 41 4.13 -11.23 -9.82
N LYS A 42 5.07 -10.36 -10.13
CA LYS A 42 6.30 -10.75 -10.83
C LYS A 42 7.51 -10.00 -10.31
N LYS A 43 8.66 -10.65 -10.38
CA LYS A 43 9.94 -10.03 -10.06
C LYS A 43 10.34 -9.06 -11.17
N LEU A 44 10.74 -7.87 -10.76
CA LEU A 44 11.42 -6.88 -11.60
C LEU A 44 12.84 -6.68 -11.06
N VAL A 45 13.23 -5.44 -10.78
CA VAL A 45 14.48 -5.16 -10.05
C VAL A 45 14.40 -5.68 -8.62
N GLY A 46 13.27 -5.42 -7.95
CA GLY A 46 12.97 -5.96 -6.63
C GLY A 46 12.02 -7.17 -6.69
N PRO A 47 11.78 -7.83 -5.54
CA PRO A 47 10.84 -8.93 -5.46
C PRO A 47 9.42 -8.48 -5.75
N SER A 48 8.57 -9.42 -6.18
CA SER A 48 7.14 -9.16 -6.27
C SER A 48 6.55 -8.94 -4.87
N TYR A 49 5.48 -8.17 -4.77
CA TYR A 49 4.80 -7.99 -3.49
C TYR A 49 4.18 -9.29 -2.98
N LYS A 50 3.78 -10.18 -3.89
CA LYS A 50 3.33 -11.52 -3.55
C LYS A 50 4.41 -12.34 -2.82
N GLU A 51 5.64 -12.29 -3.30
CA GLU A 51 6.79 -12.96 -2.66
C GLU A 51 7.11 -12.34 -1.30
N VAL A 52 7.05 -11.01 -1.20
CA VAL A 52 7.27 -10.31 0.06
C VAL A 52 6.21 -10.71 1.09
N ALA A 53 4.94 -10.70 0.71
CA ALA A 53 3.86 -11.12 1.60
C ALA A 53 4.03 -12.56 2.09
N ALA A 54 4.41 -13.46 1.20
CA ALA A 54 4.66 -14.87 1.56
C ALA A 54 5.82 -15.02 2.54
N LYS A 55 6.91 -14.27 2.31
CA LYS A 55 8.09 -14.34 3.18
C LYS A 55 7.83 -13.83 4.60
N TYR A 56 7.04 -12.80 4.74
CA TYR A 56 6.73 -12.20 6.03
C TYR A 56 5.45 -12.74 6.69
N ALA A 57 4.79 -13.71 6.06
CA ALA A 57 3.58 -14.31 6.61
C ALA A 57 3.81 -14.88 8.02
N GLY A 58 2.93 -14.53 8.96
CA GLY A 58 3.00 -14.99 10.34
C GLY A 58 3.99 -14.25 11.25
N GLN A 59 4.75 -13.30 10.71
CA GLN A 59 5.65 -12.48 11.54
C GLN A 59 4.89 -11.31 12.17
N LYS A 60 4.94 -11.21 13.49
CA LYS A 60 4.16 -10.20 14.25
C LYS A 60 4.60 -8.77 13.97
N ASP A 61 5.86 -8.56 13.68
CA ASP A 61 6.46 -7.24 13.46
C ASP A 61 6.70 -6.93 11.97
N ALA A 62 6.05 -7.68 11.07
CA ALA A 62 6.24 -7.56 9.64
C ALA A 62 5.97 -6.14 9.12
N VAL A 63 4.90 -5.49 9.58
CA VAL A 63 4.58 -4.11 9.16
C VAL A 63 5.71 -3.16 9.56
N ALA A 64 6.20 -3.24 10.79
CA ALA A 64 7.28 -2.38 11.27
C ALA A 64 8.58 -2.62 10.51
N GLN A 65 8.94 -3.87 10.26
CA GLN A 65 10.14 -4.23 9.48
C GLN A 65 10.06 -3.70 8.05
N LEU A 66 8.94 -3.93 7.37
CA LEU A 66 8.76 -3.47 5.99
C LEU A 66 8.70 -1.95 5.90
N ALA A 67 8.03 -1.29 6.84
CA ALA A 67 7.99 0.17 6.89
C ALA A 67 9.40 0.76 7.03
N GLU A 68 10.24 0.18 7.87
CA GLU A 68 11.64 0.58 8.01
C GLU A 68 12.42 0.36 6.71
N ARG A 69 12.24 -0.77 6.04
CA ARG A 69 12.89 -1.05 4.74
C ARG A 69 12.47 -0.04 3.68
N ILE A 70 11.20 0.33 3.65
CA ILE A 70 10.70 1.33 2.70
C ILE A 70 11.38 2.67 2.91
N GLN A 71 11.48 3.13 4.15
CA GLN A 71 12.05 4.44 4.44
C GLN A 71 13.59 4.49 4.34
N LYS A 72 14.25 3.49 4.88
CA LYS A 72 15.71 3.46 5.01
C LYS A 72 16.42 2.68 3.91
N GLY A 73 15.69 1.87 3.14
CA GLY A 73 16.29 0.96 2.18
C GLY A 73 16.90 -0.27 2.84
N SER A 74 17.39 -1.17 2.01
CA SER A 74 18.09 -2.38 2.48
C SER A 74 19.58 -2.15 2.53
N VAL A 75 20.24 -2.84 3.47
CA VAL A 75 21.71 -2.86 3.53
C VAL A 75 22.23 -3.86 2.48
N PRO A 76 23.16 -3.48 1.58
CA PRO A 76 23.74 -4.39 0.61
C PRO A 76 24.35 -5.63 1.29
N GLY A 77 24.05 -6.81 0.75
CA GLY A 77 24.54 -8.08 1.30
C GLY A 77 23.83 -8.59 2.56
N LYS A 78 22.91 -7.81 3.12
CA LYS A 78 22.11 -8.21 4.28
C LYS A 78 20.62 -8.29 3.99
N GLY A 79 20.22 -8.07 2.74
CA GLY A 79 18.84 -8.19 2.32
C GLY A 79 18.43 -9.64 2.06
N ASN A 80 17.19 -9.93 2.28
CA ASN A 80 16.62 -11.26 2.05
C ASN A 80 16.41 -11.58 0.55
N TRP A 81 16.74 -10.64 -0.34
CA TRP A 81 16.30 -10.65 -1.73
C TRP A 81 17.46 -10.59 -2.76
N GLY A 82 18.69 -10.79 -2.31
CA GLY A 82 19.86 -10.82 -3.18
C GLY A 82 20.73 -9.58 -3.11
N ALA A 83 21.59 -9.41 -4.13
CA ALA A 83 22.67 -8.45 -4.11
C ALA A 83 22.25 -7.01 -4.43
N ILE A 84 21.09 -6.81 -5.07
CA ILE A 84 20.64 -5.47 -5.46
C ILE A 84 19.95 -4.82 -4.26
N PRO A 85 20.47 -3.71 -3.72
CA PRO A 85 19.84 -3.06 -2.59
C PRO A 85 18.60 -2.27 -3.01
N MET A 86 17.59 -2.26 -2.15
CA MET A 86 16.50 -1.31 -2.25
C MET A 86 16.98 0.05 -1.77
N PRO A 87 16.84 1.12 -2.56
CA PRO A 87 17.23 2.45 -2.10
C PRO A 87 16.31 2.98 -1.01
N ALA A 88 16.81 3.90 -0.21
CA ALA A 88 15.98 4.62 0.75
C ALA A 88 14.94 5.49 0.03
N ASN A 89 13.80 5.68 0.67
CA ASN A 89 12.70 6.52 0.16
C ASN A 89 12.39 7.64 1.17
N PRO A 90 13.21 8.69 1.24
CA PRO A 90 13.01 9.79 2.21
C PRO A 90 11.73 10.58 1.96
N GLN A 91 11.14 10.48 0.76
CA GLN A 91 9.88 11.11 0.40
C GLN A 91 8.65 10.38 0.96
N VAL A 92 8.82 9.20 1.55
CA VAL A 92 7.76 8.42 2.17
C VAL A 92 7.73 8.70 3.66
N SER A 93 6.60 9.19 4.17
CA SER A 93 6.42 9.42 5.61
C SER A 93 6.29 8.11 6.37
N THR A 94 6.41 8.18 7.70
CA THR A 94 6.22 7.00 8.57
C THR A 94 4.81 6.39 8.40
N ASP A 95 3.78 7.21 8.35
CA ASP A 95 2.41 6.73 8.18
C ASP A 95 2.21 6.13 6.79
N GLU A 96 2.75 6.75 5.75
CA GLU A 96 2.71 6.21 4.40
C GLU A 96 3.47 4.88 4.30
N ALA A 97 4.62 4.76 4.94
CA ALA A 97 5.39 3.52 4.97
C ALA A 97 4.60 2.38 5.64
N LYS A 98 3.93 2.67 6.74
CA LYS A 98 3.07 1.69 7.42
C LYS A 98 1.86 1.29 6.56
N GLN A 99 1.25 2.25 5.87
CA GLN A 99 0.16 1.98 4.94
C GLN A 99 0.60 1.07 3.80
N LEU A 100 1.72 1.36 3.18
CA LEU A 100 2.30 0.55 2.10
C LEU A 100 2.66 -0.84 2.60
N ALA A 101 3.34 -0.96 3.73
CA ALA A 101 3.72 -2.23 4.33
C ALA A 101 2.50 -3.11 4.63
N THR A 102 1.46 -2.53 5.22
CA THR A 102 0.21 -3.23 5.52
C THR A 102 -0.44 -3.75 4.24
N TRP A 103 -0.48 -2.94 3.21
CA TRP A 103 -1.04 -3.34 1.91
C TRP A 103 -0.22 -4.45 1.25
N VAL A 104 1.10 -4.33 1.20
CA VAL A 104 1.98 -5.34 0.60
C VAL A 104 1.75 -6.71 1.23
N LEU A 105 1.56 -6.77 2.55
CA LEU A 105 1.32 -8.02 3.26
C LEU A 105 -0.03 -8.67 2.93
N THR A 106 -0.95 -7.96 2.29
CA THR A 106 -2.24 -8.51 1.83
C THR A 106 -2.20 -9.09 0.43
N VAL A 107 -1.12 -8.89 -0.32
CA VAL A 107 -1.01 -9.36 -1.71
C VAL A 107 -0.88 -10.88 -1.74
N LYS A 108 -1.73 -11.51 -2.58
CA LYS A 108 -1.78 -12.97 -2.75
C LYS A 108 -1.46 -13.40 -4.16
#